data_5b65120b3d85ef6ecab4570d927f6f5e
#
_entry.id   5b65120b3d85ef6ecab4570d927f6f5e
#
_cell.length_a   1.000
_cell.length_b   1.000
_cell.length_c   1.000
_cell.angle_alpha   90.00
_cell.angle_beta   90.00
_cell.angle_gamma   90.00
#
_symmetry.space_group_name_H-M   'P 1'
#
loop_
_entity.id
_entity.type
_entity.pdbx_description
1 polymer ?
#
loop_
_entity_poly.entity_id
_entity_poly.type
_entity_poly.pdbx_seq_one_letter_code
_entity_poly.pdbx_strand_id
1 'polypeptide(L)'
;MKKALSLTFILIILFSLTRPIYAENKSSTISIVSPISGETVSTFQSISVKIKGRENIKPYICILSEDGSIFRELLNHYNGIWYFNWNTKDYQDGNYYILSYFEDSSGKPFESEVITVVVNNSIPPINVKINPSLLRSGMNISISLSSQAYLTVVYAVFEEGLKLPLSFAKDENLWKGTYNLPPTINEGSHIITFECNDASGNKITSNVSFVVCNSEPIISFPKNGSEFLKENTELKGLFKPQEKVYIFHNNKFVADVKTDLNGCWEVQNLVLIPGNNSFNVYSQKAENNFSITYPTQSVTVKYIKSGLMVLNYHNITSEDVGLFNRSPVQFREDLNYLKSKGYATISPALFISFLEGKAKLPDKSIMITFDDGLVSVYKNAYKILKEFEYSGLFFVIVSRIGLSKEYVDWEHLIEMQSSRVLSIESHTFNSHYMVSEKEGTHAALTSRIPLPNGKLENYDDYKNRVYNDLKLSKEVLEKNLNKKVQFLSVPFGNANKEVREISSELGFKAVFSSGGGINELPLETWNIKRITLTKDDKLEDLLF
;
A
#
# COMPACT_ATOMS: atom_id res chain seq x y z
N MET A 1 -36.32 -22.55 12.85
CA MET A 1 -36.61 -23.02 11.49
C MET A 1 -36.45 -21.95 10.41
N LYS A 2 -36.78 -20.67 10.62
CA LYS A 2 -36.56 -19.60 9.60
C LYS A 2 -35.08 -19.27 9.28
N LYS A 3 -34.17 -19.41 10.25
CA LYS A 3 -32.71 -19.13 10.01
C LYS A 3 -32.00 -20.21 9.16
N ALA A 4 -32.43 -21.46 9.24
CA ALA A 4 -31.85 -22.54 8.42
C ALA A 4 -32.30 -22.49 6.95
N LEU A 5 -33.51 -21.96 6.67
CA LEU A 5 -33.99 -21.78 5.31
C LEU A 5 -33.24 -20.65 4.55
N SER A 6 -32.80 -19.62 5.26
CA SER A 6 -32.01 -18.52 4.67
C SER A 6 -30.65 -18.99 4.15
N LEU A 7 -29.93 -19.80 4.96
CA LEU A 7 -28.59 -20.29 4.55
C LEU A 7 -28.65 -21.23 3.34
N THR A 8 -29.70 -22.08 3.26
CA THR A 8 -29.92 -22.99 2.13
C THR A 8 -30.31 -22.23 0.84
N PHE A 9 -31.06 -21.12 0.98
CA PHE A 9 -31.43 -20.27 -0.16
C PHE A 9 -30.24 -19.44 -0.67
N ILE A 10 -29.36 -18.98 0.21
CA ILE A 10 -28.13 -18.24 -0.14
C ILE A 10 -27.13 -19.17 -0.84
N LEU A 11 -26.97 -20.41 -0.37
CA LEU A 11 -26.17 -21.42 -1.08
C LEU A 11 -26.75 -21.75 -2.46
N ILE A 12 -28.08 -21.79 -2.62
CA ILE A 12 -28.73 -22.03 -3.92
C ILE A 12 -28.53 -20.86 -4.88
N ILE A 13 -28.47 -19.61 -4.43
CA ILE A 13 -28.18 -18.44 -5.28
C ILE A 13 -26.69 -18.43 -5.70
N LEU A 14 -25.77 -18.80 -4.81
CA LEU A 14 -24.36 -19.02 -5.18
C LEU A 14 -24.20 -20.18 -6.17
N PHE A 15 -25.02 -21.25 -6.05
CA PHE A 15 -25.03 -22.39 -6.98
C PHE A 15 -25.78 -22.11 -8.30
N SER A 16 -26.72 -21.15 -8.36
CA SER A 16 -27.43 -20.83 -9.60
C SER A 16 -26.68 -19.89 -10.54
N LEU A 17 -25.63 -19.25 -10.06
CA LEU A 17 -24.70 -18.43 -10.86
C LEU A 17 -23.52 -19.22 -11.45
N THR A 18 -23.36 -20.50 -11.06
CA THR A 18 -22.34 -21.41 -11.58
C THR A 18 -22.95 -22.68 -12.13
N ARG A 19 -22.53 -23.13 -13.31
CA ARG A 19 -22.89 -24.44 -13.91
C ARG A 19 -22.57 -25.58 -12.93
N PRO A 20 -23.21 -26.77 -13.07
CA PRO A 20 -23.17 -27.84 -12.08
C PRO A 20 -21.75 -28.25 -11.73
N ILE A 21 -21.46 -28.18 -10.44
CA ILE A 21 -20.15 -28.54 -9.86
C ILE A 21 -20.09 -30.06 -9.71
N TYR A 22 -19.14 -30.67 -10.39
CA TYR A 22 -18.68 -32.01 -10.04
C TYR A 22 -17.85 -31.91 -8.75
N ALA A 23 -18.36 -32.53 -7.70
CA ALA A 23 -17.65 -32.68 -6.45
C ALA A 23 -16.50 -33.68 -6.63
N GLU A 24 -15.31 -33.19 -6.96
CA GLU A 24 -14.08 -33.98 -6.78
C GLU A 24 -12.91 -33.07 -6.38
N ASN A 25 -12.31 -33.44 -5.24
CA ASN A 25 -11.08 -32.93 -4.64
C ASN A 25 -11.09 -31.51 -4.10
N LYS A 26 -11.50 -31.37 -2.85
CA LYS A 26 -11.04 -30.28 -1.95
C LYS A 26 -9.53 -30.35 -1.76
N SER A 27 -8.75 -29.95 -2.75
CA SER A 27 -7.34 -29.66 -2.55
C SER A 27 -7.21 -28.21 -2.08
N SER A 28 -6.49 -28.01 -1.02
CA SER A 28 -6.18 -26.75 -0.34
C SER A 28 -5.38 -25.75 -1.21
N THR A 29 -5.86 -25.45 -2.41
CA THR A 29 -5.18 -24.56 -3.34
C THR A 29 -5.39 -23.08 -3.05
N ILE A 30 -6.53 -22.74 -2.43
CA ILE A 30 -6.91 -21.38 -2.06
C ILE A 30 -7.45 -21.37 -0.63
N SER A 31 -6.98 -20.45 0.19
CA SER A 31 -7.43 -20.27 1.57
C SER A 31 -7.42 -18.81 1.98
N ILE A 32 -8.45 -18.37 2.68
CA ILE A 32 -8.46 -17.06 3.36
C ILE A 32 -7.62 -17.23 4.63
N VAL A 33 -6.60 -16.38 4.78
CA VAL A 33 -5.66 -16.42 5.90
C VAL A 33 -6.09 -15.45 7.01
N SER A 34 -6.65 -14.29 6.61
CA SER A 34 -7.19 -13.28 7.50
C SER A 34 -8.36 -12.58 6.79
N PRO A 35 -9.43 -12.22 7.52
CA PRO A 35 -9.76 -12.61 8.89
C PRO A 35 -10.01 -14.12 9.02
N ILE A 36 -10.01 -14.65 10.26
CA ILE A 36 -10.43 -16.04 10.51
C ILE A 36 -11.93 -16.10 10.76
N SER A 37 -12.51 -17.30 10.61
CA SER A 37 -13.94 -17.49 10.83
C SER A 37 -14.32 -17.23 12.29
N GLY A 38 -15.36 -16.40 12.49
CA GLY A 38 -15.85 -15.97 13.80
C GLY A 38 -15.20 -14.68 14.33
N GLU A 39 -14.27 -14.08 13.59
CA GLU A 39 -13.62 -12.83 13.99
C GLU A 39 -14.58 -11.64 13.91
N THR A 40 -14.45 -10.70 14.86
CA THR A 40 -15.12 -9.40 14.80
C THR A 40 -14.20 -8.38 14.16
N VAL A 41 -14.65 -7.72 13.11
CA VAL A 41 -13.91 -6.75 12.33
C VAL A 41 -14.57 -5.37 12.39
N SER A 42 -13.76 -4.31 12.33
CA SER A 42 -14.25 -2.93 12.38
C SER A 42 -13.38 -2.00 11.56
N THR A 43 -13.97 -0.93 11.03
CA THR A 43 -13.32 0.18 10.30
C THR A 43 -12.60 -0.22 9.03
N PHE A 44 -11.41 -0.80 9.10
CA PHE A 44 -10.63 -1.30 7.97
C PHE A 44 -10.10 -2.70 8.27
N GLN A 45 -10.42 -3.64 7.40
CA GLN A 45 -9.97 -5.02 7.51
C GLN A 45 -9.22 -5.42 6.23
N SER A 46 -7.98 -5.87 6.36
CA SER A 46 -7.28 -6.51 5.24
C SER A 46 -7.67 -7.98 5.18
N ILE A 47 -8.29 -8.38 4.07
CA ILE A 47 -8.59 -9.78 3.79
C ILE A 47 -7.42 -10.34 3.01
N SER A 48 -6.73 -11.34 3.57
CA SER A 48 -5.55 -11.96 2.97
C SER A 48 -5.88 -13.38 2.51
N VAL A 49 -5.46 -13.70 1.27
CA VAL A 49 -5.73 -14.99 0.63
C VAL A 49 -4.42 -15.60 0.14
N LYS A 50 -4.20 -16.86 0.48
CA LYS A 50 -3.07 -17.64 0.01
C LYS A 50 -3.51 -18.60 -1.09
N ILE A 51 -2.79 -18.58 -2.23
CA ILE A 51 -3.05 -19.44 -3.37
C ILE A 51 -1.75 -20.18 -3.71
N LYS A 52 -1.81 -21.50 -3.79
CA LYS A 52 -0.64 -22.35 -4.03
C LYS A 52 -0.56 -22.79 -5.49
N GLY A 53 0.64 -22.67 -6.09
CA GLY A 53 1.05 -23.39 -7.31
C GLY A 53 0.38 -22.92 -8.60
N ARG A 54 0.01 -21.63 -8.72
CA ARG A 54 -0.59 -21.07 -9.94
C ARG A 54 -0.12 -19.65 -10.23
N GLU A 55 0.34 -19.44 -11.48
CA GLU A 55 0.71 -18.13 -12.03
C GLU A 55 -0.40 -17.63 -12.97
N ASN A 56 -0.47 -16.32 -13.18
CA ASN A 56 -1.42 -15.66 -14.10
C ASN A 56 -2.91 -15.89 -13.80
N ILE A 57 -3.28 -15.88 -12.54
CA ILE A 57 -4.69 -15.97 -12.11
C ILE A 57 -5.23 -14.59 -11.72
N LYS A 58 -6.56 -14.45 -11.74
CA LYS A 58 -7.28 -13.26 -11.26
C LYS A 58 -8.27 -13.69 -10.18
N PRO A 59 -7.84 -13.77 -8.91
CA PRO A 59 -8.73 -14.16 -7.84
C PRO A 59 -9.62 -13.01 -7.39
N TYR A 60 -10.83 -13.37 -6.96
CA TYR A 60 -11.85 -12.46 -6.46
C TYR A 60 -12.15 -12.77 -5.00
N ILE A 61 -12.59 -11.75 -4.29
CA ILE A 61 -13.24 -11.86 -2.99
C ILE A 61 -14.74 -11.59 -3.14
N CYS A 62 -15.55 -12.41 -2.52
CA CYS A 62 -16.99 -12.19 -2.38
C CYS A 62 -17.32 -12.01 -0.91
N ILE A 63 -18.03 -10.94 -0.59
CA ILE A 63 -18.53 -10.65 0.76
C ILE A 63 -20.05 -10.57 0.68
N LEU A 64 -20.72 -11.41 1.44
CA LEU A 64 -22.18 -11.55 1.45
C LEU A 64 -22.70 -11.17 2.83
N SER A 65 -23.67 -10.25 2.89
CA SER A 65 -24.38 -9.89 4.11
C SER A 65 -25.58 -10.80 4.39
N GLU A 66 -26.13 -10.76 5.60
CA GLU A 66 -27.32 -11.53 5.98
C GLU A 66 -28.58 -11.11 5.20
N ASP A 67 -28.66 -9.89 4.71
CA ASP A 67 -29.78 -9.39 3.88
C ASP A 67 -29.71 -9.84 2.41
N GLY A 68 -28.62 -10.53 2.03
CA GLY A 68 -28.41 -11.06 0.69
C GLY A 68 -27.68 -10.10 -0.25
N SER A 69 -27.19 -8.95 0.24
CA SER A 69 -26.31 -8.06 -0.54
C SER A 69 -24.97 -8.73 -0.78
N ILE A 70 -24.50 -8.72 -2.04
CA ILE A 70 -23.24 -9.34 -2.45
C ILE A 70 -22.29 -8.26 -2.95
N PHE A 71 -21.10 -8.21 -2.38
CA PHE A 71 -19.99 -7.42 -2.84
C PHE A 71 -18.92 -8.34 -3.44
N ARG A 72 -18.35 -7.98 -4.59
CA ARG A 72 -17.34 -8.75 -5.31
C ARG A 72 -16.25 -7.84 -5.83
N GLU A 73 -14.98 -8.15 -5.48
CA GLU A 73 -13.82 -7.39 -5.93
C GLU A 73 -12.65 -8.30 -6.31
N LEU A 74 -11.79 -7.80 -7.21
CA LEU A 74 -10.50 -8.40 -7.55
C LEU A 74 -9.52 -8.23 -6.39
N LEU A 75 -8.79 -9.31 -6.08
CA LEU A 75 -7.71 -9.24 -5.10
C LEU A 75 -6.47 -8.59 -5.70
N ASN A 76 -5.80 -7.77 -4.91
CA ASN A 76 -4.47 -7.27 -5.21
C ASN A 76 -3.42 -8.33 -4.85
N HIS A 77 -2.25 -8.30 -5.51
CA HIS A 77 -1.18 -9.24 -5.24
C HIS A 77 0.09 -8.53 -4.79
N TYR A 78 0.63 -8.95 -3.65
CA TYR A 78 1.91 -8.46 -3.15
C TYR A 78 2.65 -9.56 -2.37
N ASN A 79 3.92 -9.78 -2.71
CA ASN A 79 4.79 -10.77 -2.03
C ASN A 79 4.18 -12.17 -1.84
N GLY A 80 3.52 -12.70 -2.87
CA GLY A 80 2.92 -14.04 -2.82
C GLY A 80 1.60 -14.13 -2.07
N ILE A 81 1.09 -13.02 -1.56
CA ILE A 81 -0.20 -12.92 -0.88
C ILE A 81 -1.15 -12.10 -1.72
N TRP A 82 -2.36 -12.61 -1.89
CA TRP A 82 -3.47 -11.88 -2.48
C TRP A 82 -4.25 -11.19 -1.38
N TYR A 83 -4.65 -9.92 -1.56
CA TYR A 83 -5.32 -9.18 -0.51
C TYR A 83 -6.37 -8.21 -1.06
N PHE A 84 -7.33 -7.89 -0.21
CA PHE A 84 -8.34 -6.85 -0.40
C PHE A 84 -8.49 -6.06 0.90
N ASN A 85 -8.48 -4.74 0.81
CA ASN A 85 -8.70 -3.86 1.95
C ASN A 85 -10.18 -3.49 2.02
N TRP A 86 -10.87 -4.11 2.94
CA TRP A 86 -12.30 -3.94 3.16
C TRP A 86 -12.57 -2.80 4.14
N ASN A 87 -13.24 -1.73 3.69
CA ASN A 87 -13.73 -0.66 4.57
C ASN A 87 -15.08 -1.07 5.16
N THR A 88 -15.10 -1.58 6.37
CA THR A 88 -16.33 -2.05 7.02
C THR A 88 -17.25 -0.92 7.43
N LYS A 89 -16.79 0.34 7.50
CA LYS A 89 -17.64 1.51 7.84
C LYS A 89 -18.77 1.75 6.84
N ASP A 90 -18.60 1.26 5.62
CA ASP A 90 -19.61 1.37 4.56
C ASP A 90 -20.69 0.29 4.67
N TYR A 91 -20.59 -0.58 5.69
CA TYR A 91 -21.46 -1.74 5.91
C TYR A 91 -22.15 -1.66 7.28
N GLN A 92 -23.35 -2.20 7.37
CA GLN A 92 -24.09 -2.30 8.64
C GLN A 92 -23.42 -3.33 9.57
N ASP A 93 -23.51 -3.11 10.88
CA ASP A 93 -23.08 -4.09 11.85
C ASP A 93 -23.90 -5.39 11.70
N GLY A 94 -23.22 -6.53 11.72
CA GLY A 94 -23.86 -7.84 11.51
C GLY A 94 -22.90 -8.91 11.01
N ASN A 95 -23.44 -10.07 10.67
CA ASN A 95 -22.65 -11.19 10.15
C ASN A 95 -22.44 -11.07 8.64
N TYR A 96 -21.23 -11.34 8.20
CA TYR A 96 -20.83 -11.39 6.79
C TYR A 96 -20.15 -12.71 6.49
N TYR A 97 -20.39 -13.23 5.29
CA TYR A 97 -19.79 -14.46 4.79
C TYR A 97 -18.79 -14.09 3.70
N ILE A 98 -17.57 -14.56 3.84
CA ILE A 98 -16.47 -14.23 2.93
C ILE A 98 -16.00 -15.50 2.23
N LEU A 99 -15.87 -15.42 0.90
CA LEU A 99 -15.39 -16.48 0.02
C LEU A 99 -14.38 -15.88 -0.97
N SER A 100 -13.28 -16.55 -1.23
CA SER A 100 -12.38 -16.21 -2.32
C SER A 100 -12.41 -17.28 -3.40
N TYR A 101 -12.35 -16.88 -4.67
CA TYR A 101 -12.34 -17.80 -5.80
C TYR A 101 -11.59 -17.25 -7.01
N PHE A 102 -11.18 -18.13 -7.90
CA PHE A 102 -10.66 -17.82 -9.22
C PHE A 102 -11.02 -18.93 -10.21
N GLU A 103 -10.94 -18.62 -11.50
CA GLU A 103 -11.04 -19.61 -12.58
C GLU A 103 -9.66 -19.78 -13.24
N ASP A 104 -9.29 -21.02 -13.56
CA ASP A 104 -8.07 -21.27 -14.33
C ASP A 104 -8.31 -21.02 -15.83
N SER A 105 -7.26 -21.14 -16.64
CA SER A 105 -7.30 -20.92 -18.09
C SER A 105 -8.28 -21.83 -18.85
N SER A 106 -8.73 -22.92 -18.24
CA SER A 106 -9.76 -23.82 -18.78
C SER A 106 -11.18 -23.46 -18.34
N GLY A 107 -11.34 -22.41 -17.49
CA GLY A 107 -12.63 -22.03 -16.91
C GLY A 107 -13.03 -22.90 -15.71
N LYS A 108 -12.11 -23.68 -15.13
CA LYS A 108 -12.39 -24.48 -13.94
C LYS A 108 -12.32 -23.61 -12.69
N PRO A 109 -13.40 -23.54 -11.88
CA PRO A 109 -13.41 -22.74 -10.67
C PRO A 109 -12.66 -23.42 -9.53
N PHE A 110 -12.00 -22.58 -8.70
CA PHE A 110 -11.37 -22.93 -7.43
C PHE A 110 -11.87 -21.98 -6.36
N GLU A 111 -12.29 -22.50 -5.21
CA GLU A 111 -12.92 -21.73 -4.13
C GLU A 111 -12.26 -22.03 -2.79
N SER A 112 -12.23 -21.03 -1.90
CA SER A 112 -11.85 -21.21 -0.50
C SER A 112 -13.02 -21.82 0.28
N GLU A 113 -12.77 -22.20 1.52
CA GLU A 113 -13.85 -22.36 2.48
C GLU A 113 -14.51 -21.00 2.74
N VAL A 114 -15.82 -21.01 3.00
CA VAL A 114 -16.54 -19.80 3.42
C VAL A 114 -16.22 -19.53 4.89
N ILE A 115 -15.75 -18.34 5.18
CA ILE A 115 -15.59 -17.87 6.57
C ILE A 115 -16.72 -16.92 6.94
N THR A 116 -17.06 -16.88 8.22
CA THR A 116 -18.05 -15.93 8.76
C THR A 116 -17.31 -14.92 9.64
N VAL A 117 -17.58 -13.64 9.45
CA VAL A 117 -17.05 -12.55 10.31
C VAL A 117 -18.20 -11.69 10.81
N VAL A 118 -17.98 -11.02 11.93
CA VAL A 118 -18.94 -10.07 12.51
C VAL A 118 -18.42 -8.66 12.27
N VAL A 119 -19.12 -7.84 11.49
CA VAL A 119 -18.83 -6.41 11.41
C VAL A 119 -19.43 -5.72 12.61
N ASN A 120 -18.60 -4.99 13.37
CA ASN A 120 -19.05 -4.15 14.48
C ASN A 120 -18.21 -2.86 14.49
N ASN A 121 -18.71 -1.84 13.82
CA ASN A 121 -18.04 -0.55 13.66
C ASN A 121 -18.12 0.34 14.92
N SER A 122 -18.85 -0.07 15.93
CA SER A 122 -18.87 0.61 17.24
C SER A 122 -17.63 0.29 18.09
N ILE A 123 -16.90 -0.77 17.75
CA ILE A 123 -15.66 -1.18 18.44
C ILE A 123 -14.45 -0.49 17.76
N PRO A 124 -13.68 0.34 18.48
CA PRO A 124 -12.47 0.93 17.91
C PRO A 124 -11.43 -0.12 17.53
N PRO A 125 -10.72 0.04 16.40
CA PRO A 125 -9.70 -0.90 15.98
C PRO A 125 -8.52 -0.91 16.94
N ILE A 126 -7.88 -2.08 17.05
CA ILE A 126 -6.58 -2.23 17.69
C ILE A 126 -5.50 -2.32 16.62
N ASN A 127 -4.41 -1.56 16.80
CA ASN A 127 -3.25 -1.60 15.91
C ASN A 127 -2.15 -2.41 16.59
N VAL A 128 -1.74 -3.50 15.95
CA VAL A 128 -0.70 -4.39 16.47
C VAL A 128 0.55 -4.30 15.60
N LYS A 129 1.71 -4.24 16.26
CA LYS A 129 3.02 -4.36 15.61
C LYS A 129 3.81 -5.49 16.25
N ILE A 130 4.38 -6.34 15.41
CA ILE A 130 5.34 -7.38 15.78
C ILE A 130 6.69 -7.01 15.16
N ASN A 131 7.73 -7.03 15.96
CA ASN A 131 9.08 -6.72 15.50
C ASN A 131 10.10 -7.75 16.05
N PRO A 132 10.88 -8.40 15.19
CA PRO A 132 10.74 -8.42 13.73
C PRO A 132 9.55 -9.28 13.26
N SER A 133 9.05 -9.07 12.04
CA SER A 133 7.96 -9.86 11.43
C SER A 133 8.45 -11.13 10.74
N LEU A 134 9.75 -11.22 10.47
CA LEU A 134 10.44 -12.39 9.95
C LEU A 134 11.36 -12.92 11.03
N LEU A 135 11.18 -14.16 11.43
CA LEU A 135 11.70 -14.72 12.68
C LEU A 135 12.37 -16.07 12.46
N ARG A 136 13.11 -16.48 13.46
CA ARG A 136 13.64 -17.83 13.62
C ARG A 136 13.19 -18.43 14.93
N SER A 137 13.22 -19.75 15.00
CA SER A 137 13.04 -20.44 16.26
C SER A 137 14.07 -19.95 17.28
N GLY A 138 13.66 -19.78 18.53
CA GLY A 138 14.48 -19.27 19.63
C GLY A 138 14.69 -17.75 19.64
N MET A 139 14.20 -16.99 18.66
CA MET A 139 14.27 -15.52 18.69
C MET A 139 13.23 -14.91 19.62
N ASN A 140 13.59 -13.75 20.19
CA ASN A 140 12.65 -12.90 20.89
C ASN A 140 11.87 -12.02 19.90
N ILE A 141 10.56 -11.95 20.07
CA ILE A 141 9.70 -11.00 19.39
C ILE A 141 9.21 -9.94 20.37
N SER A 142 9.23 -8.70 19.92
CA SER A 142 8.62 -7.59 20.61
C SER A 142 7.24 -7.34 20.03
N ILE A 143 6.24 -7.29 20.88
CA ILE A 143 4.85 -7.06 20.53
C ILE A 143 4.46 -5.69 21.08
N SER A 144 3.85 -4.84 20.26
CA SER A 144 3.25 -3.59 20.71
C SER A 144 1.84 -3.46 20.13
N LEU A 145 0.91 -2.96 20.94
CA LEU A 145 -0.49 -2.77 20.56
C LEU A 145 -0.96 -1.40 21.02
N SER A 146 -1.62 -0.66 20.13
CA SER A 146 -2.31 0.59 20.44
C SER A 146 -3.80 0.46 20.12
N SER A 147 -4.64 1.21 20.84
CA SER A 147 -6.07 1.30 20.61
C SER A 147 -6.58 2.70 20.97
N GLN A 148 -7.62 3.15 20.29
CA GLN A 148 -8.38 4.34 20.69
C GLN A 148 -9.33 4.05 21.86
N ALA A 149 -9.72 2.78 22.06
CA ALA A 149 -10.47 2.35 23.21
C ALA A 149 -9.58 2.20 24.43
N TYR A 150 -10.11 2.52 25.62
CA TYR A 150 -9.44 2.22 26.87
C TYR A 150 -9.53 0.71 27.12
N LEU A 151 -8.42 0.00 26.90
CA LEU A 151 -8.32 -1.44 27.15
C LEU A 151 -7.95 -1.70 28.61
N THR A 152 -8.60 -2.68 29.21
CA THR A 152 -8.35 -3.12 30.60
C THR A 152 -7.44 -4.32 30.67
N VAL A 153 -7.51 -5.19 29.66
CA VAL A 153 -6.71 -6.43 29.56
C VAL A 153 -6.36 -6.68 28.10
N VAL A 154 -5.12 -7.05 27.83
CA VAL A 154 -4.64 -7.44 26.51
C VAL A 154 -3.81 -8.71 26.62
N TYR A 155 -4.17 -9.72 25.84
CA TYR A 155 -3.42 -10.96 25.70
C TYR A 155 -2.99 -11.19 24.25
N ALA A 156 -1.78 -11.68 24.06
CA ALA A 156 -1.35 -12.32 22.82
C ALA A 156 -1.48 -13.84 22.98
N VAL A 157 -2.29 -14.49 22.14
CA VAL A 157 -2.55 -15.92 22.16
C VAL A 157 -1.88 -16.56 20.94
N PHE A 158 -0.95 -17.47 21.20
CA PHE A 158 -0.22 -18.20 20.16
C PHE A 158 -0.94 -19.49 19.78
N GLU A 159 -0.68 -20.00 18.56
CA GLU A 159 -1.33 -21.21 18.02
C GLU A 159 -1.24 -22.43 18.94
N GLU A 160 -0.21 -22.52 19.76
CA GLU A 160 -0.02 -23.60 20.76
C GLU A 160 -0.88 -23.42 22.02
N GLY A 161 -1.76 -22.40 22.04
CA GLY A 161 -2.62 -22.10 23.20
C GLY A 161 -1.95 -21.30 24.31
N LEU A 162 -0.70 -20.90 24.13
CA LEU A 162 -0.01 -20.03 25.08
C LEU A 162 -0.64 -18.64 25.07
N LYS A 163 -0.98 -18.13 26.25
CA LYS A 163 -1.59 -16.83 26.45
C LYS A 163 -0.64 -15.90 27.20
N LEU A 164 -0.07 -14.92 26.50
CA LEU A 164 0.87 -13.94 27.04
C LEU A 164 0.14 -12.64 27.39
N PRO A 165 0.12 -12.21 28.68
CA PRO A 165 -0.40 -10.90 29.03
C PRO A 165 0.53 -9.79 28.55
N LEU A 166 -0.01 -8.72 27.96
CA LEU A 166 0.75 -7.51 27.65
C LEU A 166 0.63 -6.51 28.79
N SER A 167 1.67 -5.70 28.99
CA SER A 167 1.74 -4.65 30.00
C SER A 167 1.57 -3.27 29.38
N PHE A 168 0.82 -2.39 30.02
CA PHE A 168 0.59 -1.03 29.51
C PHE A 168 1.75 -0.10 29.87
N ALA A 169 2.45 0.40 28.86
CA ALA A 169 3.53 1.39 28.96
C ALA A 169 2.91 2.80 28.85
N LYS A 170 2.70 3.47 30.00
CA LYS A 170 2.00 4.76 30.10
C LYS A 170 2.66 5.88 29.27
N ASP A 171 4.00 5.95 29.31
CA ASP A 171 4.76 7.01 28.65
C ASP A 171 4.68 6.94 27.11
N GLU A 172 4.38 5.78 26.56
CA GLU A 172 4.28 5.55 25.12
C GLU A 172 2.83 5.31 24.65
N ASN A 173 1.89 5.20 25.60
CA ASN A 173 0.49 4.85 25.34
C ASN A 173 0.32 3.55 24.53
N LEU A 174 1.15 2.53 24.86
CA LEU A 174 1.19 1.24 24.16
C LEU A 174 1.10 0.08 25.16
N TRP A 175 0.42 -0.97 24.75
CA TRP A 175 0.54 -2.29 25.39
C TRP A 175 1.74 -3.02 24.80
N LYS A 176 2.60 -3.57 25.64
CA LYS A 176 3.85 -4.21 25.23
C LYS A 176 4.04 -5.58 25.86
N GLY A 177 4.68 -6.45 25.11
CA GLY A 177 5.14 -7.75 25.57
C GLY A 177 6.32 -8.24 24.74
N THR A 178 7.07 -9.18 25.31
CA THR A 178 8.11 -9.92 24.60
C THR A 178 7.84 -11.41 24.74
N TYR A 179 8.07 -12.15 23.68
CA TYR A 179 7.93 -13.60 23.68
C TYR A 179 9.13 -14.23 23.01
N ASN A 180 9.68 -15.27 23.65
CA ASN A 180 10.75 -16.06 23.08
C ASN A 180 10.13 -17.25 22.32
N LEU A 181 10.29 -17.29 21.00
CA LEU A 181 9.80 -18.38 20.18
C LEU A 181 10.43 -19.71 20.60
N PRO A 182 9.64 -20.77 20.70
CA PRO A 182 10.18 -22.10 21.01
C PRO A 182 11.25 -22.52 20.00
N PRO A 183 12.35 -23.17 20.42
CA PRO A 183 13.34 -23.71 19.49
C PRO A 183 12.76 -24.74 18.53
N THR A 184 11.62 -25.33 18.88
CA THR A 184 10.90 -26.37 18.12
C THR A 184 9.81 -25.85 17.21
N ILE A 185 9.61 -24.51 17.14
CA ILE A 185 8.58 -23.95 16.26
C ILE A 185 8.87 -24.30 14.80
N ASN A 186 7.86 -24.75 14.09
CA ASN A 186 7.98 -25.13 12.68
C ASN A 186 8.23 -23.92 11.77
N GLU A 187 8.89 -24.17 10.64
CA GLU A 187 8.97 -23.17 9.58
C GLU A 187 7.60 -22.91 8.95
N GLY A 188 7.37 -21.67 8.55
CA GLY A 188 6.15 -21.26 7.88
C GLY A 188 5.47 -20.04 8.52
N SER A 189 4.25 -19.80 8.11
CA SER A 189 3.43 -18.70 8.63
C SER A 189 2.72 -19.14 9.91
N HIS A 190 2.82 -18.31 10.94
CA HIS A 190 2.17 -18.47 12.25
C HIS A 190 1.28 -17.28 12.54
N ILE A 191 0.26 -17.48 13.36
CA ILE A 191 -0.71 -16.44 13.74
C ILE A 191 -0.64 -16.19 15.24
N ILE A 192 -0.67 -14.91 15.62
CA ILE A 192 -0.94 -14.50 17.00
C ILE A 192 -2.32 -13.86 17.02
N THR A 193 -3.21 -14.38 17.86
CA THR A 193 -4.52 -13.78 18.13
C THR A 193 -4.41 -12.85 19.33
N PHE A 194 -4.80 -11.60 19.17
CA PHE A 194 -4.88 -10.65 20.27
C PHE A 194 -6.30 -10.66 20.82
N GLU A 195 -6.41 -10.90 22.13
CA GLU A 195 -7.66 -10.82 22.85
C GLU A 195 -7.62 -9.65 23.83
N CYS A 196 -8.50 -8.70 23.64
CA CYS A 196 -8.58 -7.48 24.45
C CYS A 196 -9.98 -7.33 25.04
N ASN A 197 -10.05 -6.71 26.24
CA ASN A 197 -11.31 -6.24 26.80
C ASN A 197 -11.25 -4.72 26.94
N ASP A 198 -12.31 -4.02 26.54
CA ASP A 198 -12.46 -2.61 26.83
C ASP A 198 -13.04 -2.36 28.24
N ALA A 199 -13.15 -1.09 28.64
CA ALA A 199 -13.69 -0.72 29.95
C ALA A 199 -15.18 -1.06 30.12
N SER A 200 -15.90 -1.30 29.03
CA SER A 200 -17.32 -1.72 29.03
C SER A 200 -17.48 -3.24 29.06
N GLY A 201 -16.37 -3.99 29.03
CA GLY A 201 -16.38 -5.45 29.03
C GLY A 201 -16.56 -6.08 27.64
N ASN A 202 -16.54 -5.29 26.56
CA ASN A 202 -16.58 -5.83 25.20
C ASN A 202 -15.26 -6.53 24.88
N LYS A 203 -15.37 -7.66 24.20
CA LYS A 203 -14.20 -8.41 23.69
C LYS A 203 -13.84 -7.92 22.30
N ILE A 204 -12.57 -7.60 22.11
CA ILE A 204 -11.97 -7.19 20.84
C ILE A 204 -10.92 -8.23 20.48
N THR A 205 -10.95 -8.76 19.27
CA THR A 205 -9.94 -9.69 18.77
C THR A 205 -9.29 -9.15 17.50
N SER A 206 -8.01 -9.47 17.31
CA SER A 206 -7.28 -9.17 16.07
C SER A 206 -6.21 -10.21 15.86
N ASN A 207 -5.91 -10.52 14.59
CA ASN A 207 -4.90 -11.49 14.22
C ASN A 207 -3.74 -10.83 13.48
N VAL A 208 -2.52 -11.23 13.83
CA VAL A 208 -1.31 -10.80 13.12
C VAL A 208 -0.47 -12.03 12.79
N SER A 209 -0.02 -12.13 11.55
CA SER A 209 0.86 -13.23 11.12
C SER A 209 2.33 -12.83 11.18
N PHE A 210 3.18 -13.82 11.45
CA PHE A 210 4.61 -13.74 11.31
C PHE A 210 5.16 -15.00 10.61
N VAL A 211 6.39 -14.92 10.07
CA VAL A 211 7.00 -16.04 9.34
C VAL A 211 8.23 -16.53 10.09
N VAL A 212 8.32 -17.84 10.29
CA VAL A 212 9.51 -18.54 10.82
C VAL A 212 10.25 -19.19 9.66
N CYS A 213 11.56 -18.89 9.53
CA CYS A 213 12.44 -19.45 8.52
C CYS A 213 13.77 -19.88 9.15
N ASN A 214 13.99 -21.18 9.32
CA ASN A 214 15.12 -21.75 10.07
C ASN A 214 16.25 -22.30 9.19
N SER A 215 15.93 -22.80 8.00
CA SER A 215 16.82 -23.66 7.21
C SER A 215 17.82 -22.87 6.37
N GLU A 216 17.44 -21.69 5.87
CA GLU A 216 18.19 -20.99 4.81
C GLU A 216 18.42 -19.50 5.15
N PRO A 217 19.54 -18.89 4.70
CA PRO A 217 19.72 -17.45 4.86
C PRO A 217 18.71 -16.67 4.01
N ILE A 218 18.18 -15.59 4.60
CA ILE A 218 17.22 -14.73 3.96
C ILE A 218 17.71 -13.29 3.94
N ILE A 219 17.34 -12.56 2.88
CA ILE A 219 17.55 -11.13 2.75
C ILE A 219 16.27 -10.44 3.24
N SER A 220 16.36 -9.66 4.30
CA SER A 220 15.25 -8.84 4.81
C SER A 220 15.24 -7.45 4.19
N PHE A 221 16.41 -6.98 3.73
CA PHE A 221 16.62 -5.69 3.08
C PHE A 221 17.77 -5.77 2.07
N PRO A 222 17.66 -5.15 0.89
CA PRO A 222 16.48 -4.51 0.32
C PRO A 222 15.41 -5.52 -0.11
N LYS A 223 14.19 -5.03 -0.36
CA LYS A 223 13.13 -5.85 -0.96
C LYS A 223 13.40 -6.08 -2.45
N ASN A 224 12.94 -7.20 -2.97
CA ASN A 224 13.05 -7.49 -4.39
C ASN A 224 12.30 -6.43 -5.22
N GLY A 225 12.96 -5.91 -6.26
CA GLY A 225 12.43 -4.84 -7.09
C GLY A 225 12.66 -3.42 -6.58
N SER A 226 13.36 -3.23 -5.44
CA SER A 226 13.71 -1.89 -4.94
C SER A 226 14.53 -1.10 -5.96
N GLU A 227 14.26 0.20 -6.07
CA GLU A 227 14.98 1.15 -6.94
C GLU A 227 15.79 2.15 -6.10
N PHE A 228 17.01 2.43 -6.50
CA PHE A 228 17.94 3.31 -5.78
C PHE A 228 18.43 4.47 -6.67
N LEU A 229 18.53 5.67 -6.10
CA LEU A 229 19.20 6.82 -6.70
C LEU A 229 20.65 6.98 -6.23
N LYS A 230 21.10 6.21 -5.28
CA LYS A 230 22.48 6.21 -4.76
C LYS A 230 23.23 4.98 -5.19
N GLU A 231 24.55 5.15 -5.39
CA GLU A 231 25.46 4.10 -5.86
C GLU A 231 25.70 2.99 -4.81
N ASN A 232 25.45 3.26 -3.53
CA ASN A 232 25.73 2.32 -2.45
C ASN A 232 24.45 1.85 -1.78
N THR A 233 24.42 0.57 -1.44
CA THR A 233 23.36 -0.02 -0.62
C THR A 233 23.95 -0.89 0.50
N GLU A 234 23.10 -1.33 1.39
CA GLU A 234 23.38 -2.35 2.39
C GLU A 234 22.50 -3.58 2.14
N LEU A 235 22.95 -4.73 2.58
CA LEU A 235 22.13 -5.94 2.67
C LEU A 235 22.01 -6.32 4.13
N LYS A 236 20.80 -6.64 4.54
CA LYS A 236 20.48 -7.18 5.87
C LYS A 236 19.67 -8.45 5.73
N GLY A 237 19.81 -9.34 6.70
CA GLY A 237 19.04 -10.55 6.69
C GLY A 237 19.16 -11.37 7.97
N LEU A 238 18.64 -12.58 7.88
CA LEU A 238 18.64 -13.53 8.98
C LEU A 238 19.18 -14.88 8.51
N PHE A 239 19.86 -15.54 9.41
CA PHE A 239 20.28 -16.94 9.29
C PHE A 239 20.51 -17.54 10.68
N LYS A 240 20.92 -18.80 10.79
CA LYS A 240 21.25 -19.44 12.06
C LYS A 240 22.28 -18.61 12.83
N PRO A 241 22.13 -18.43 14.17
CA PRO A 241 23.10 -17.71 14.99
C PRO A 241 24.52 -18.25 14.83
N GLN A 242 25.50 -17.33 14.77
CA GLN A 242 26.92 -17.65 14.67
C GLN A 242 27.35 -18.42 13.43
N GLU A 243 26.49 -18.50 12.41
CA GLU A 243 26.79 -19.14 11.13
C GLU A 243 27.22 -18.12 10.07
N LYS A 244 27.91 -18.58 9.04
CA LYS A 244 28.35 -17.74 7.92
C LYS A 244 27.30 -17.66 6.82
N VAL A 245 27.12 -16.45 6.29
CA VAL A 245 26.35 -16.15 5.07
C VAL A 245 27.31 -15.65 4.01
N TYR A 246 27.24 -16.22 2.83
CA TYR A 246 28.06 -15.85 1.67
C TYR A 246 27.21 -15.04 0.70
N ILE A 247 27.70 -13.86 0.31
CA ILE A 247 26.98 -12.89 -0.50
C ILE A 247 27.65 -12.77 -1.86
N PHE A 248 26.82 -12.86 -2.90
CA PHE A 248 27.23 -12.66 -4.29
C PHE A 248 26.42 -11.51 -4.89
N HIS A 249 27.10 -10.63 -5.62
CA HIS A 249 26.53 -9.54 -6.37
C HIS A 249 26.80 -9.80 -7.87
N ASN A 250 25.73 -9.88 -8.68
CA ASN A 250 25.82 -10.21 -10.10
C ASN A 250 26.71 -11.45 -10.36
N ASN A 251 26.49 -12.52 -9.59
CA ASN A 251 27.21 -13.79 -9.62
C ASN A 251 28.71 -13.72 -9.24
N LYS A 252 29.18 -12.59 -8.71
CA LYS A 252 30.54 -12.45 -8.16
C LYS A 252 30.47 -12.44 -6.64
N PHE A 253 31.37 -13.21 -6.01
CA PHE A 253 31.54 -13.17 -4.57
C PHE A 253 31.97 -11.76 -4.12
N VAL A 254 31.26 -11.18 -3.14
CA VAL A 254 31.55 -9.84 -2.63
C VAL A 254 31.85 -9.80 -1.13
N ALA A 255 31.22 -10.68 -0.35
CA ALA A 255 31.45 -10.75 1.10
C ALA A 255 31.04 -12.07 1.71
N ASP A 256 31.62 -12.42 2.85
CA ASP A 256 31.04 -13.33 3.82
C ASP A 256 30.87 -12.59 5.18
N VAL A 257 29.80 -12.90 5.86
CA VAL A 257 29.48 -12.30 7.16
C VAL A 257 29.01 -13.37 8.13
N LYS A 258 29.44 -13.26 9.38
CA LYS A 258 28.97 -14.12 10.46
C LYS A 258 27.76 -13.46 11.12
N THR A 259 26.68 -14.21 11.29
CA THR A 259 25.49 -13.75 12.00
C THR A 259 25.79 -13.51 13.46
N ASP A 260 25.06 -12.58 14.06
CA ASP A 260 25.10 -12.33 15.50
C ASP A 260 24.42 -13.45 16.32
N LEU A 261 24.30 -13.25 17.63
CA LEU A 261 23.62 -14.20 18.55
C LEU A 261 22.12 -14.34 18.28
N ASN A 262 21.52 -13.37 17.59
CA ASN A 262 20.11 -13.37 17.19
C ASN A 262 19.92 -13.91 15.76
N GLY A 263 21.01 -14.27 15.07
CA GLY A 263 21.00 -14.72 13.69
C GLY A 263 20.87 -13.58 12.67
N CYS A 264 21.02 -12.32 13.08
CA CYS A 264 21.03 -11.17 12.17
C CYS A 264 22.40 -11.05 11.48
N TRP A 265 22.38 -10.63 10.22
CA TRP A 265 23.58 -10.28 9.46
C TRP A 265 23.38 -9.01 8.65
N GLU A 266 24.47 -8.28 8.44
CA GLU A 266 24.48 -7.03 7.69
C GLU A 266 25.80 -6.88 6.92
N VAL A 267 25.71 -6.42 5.67
CA VAL A 267 26.85 -5.98 4.85
C VAL A 267 26.54 -4.59 4.33
N GLN A 268 27.43 -3.65 4.63
CA GLN A 268 27.31 -2.24 4.26
C GLN A 268 28.16 -1.88 3.04
N ASN A 269 27.86 -0.74 2.42
CA ASN A 269 28.63 -0.13 1.34
C ASN A 269 28.81 -1.01 0.10
N LEU A 270 27.80 -1.80 -0.25
CA LEU A 270 27.79 -2.53 -1.50
C LEU A 270 27.56 -1.58 -2.67
N VAL A 271 28.54 -1.53 -3.59
CA VAL A 271 28.48 -0.65 -4.75
C VAL A 271 27.57 -1.25 -5.83
N LEU A 272 26.56 -0.49 -6.23
CA LEU A 272 25.64 -0.84 -7.31
C LEU A 272 26.18 -0.37 -8.66
N ILE A 273 25.93 -1.15 -9.69
CA ILE A 273 26.15 -0.71 -11.07
C ILE A 273 24.83 -0.18 -11.66
N PRO A 274 24.86 0.81 -12.58
CA PRO A 274 23.64 1.29 -13.21
C PRO A 274 22.83 0.16 -13.86
N GLY A 275 21.53 0.15 -13.62
CA GLY A 275 20.62 -0.92 -14.02
C GLY A 275 20.39 -1.97 -12.94
N ASN A 276 20.08 -3.20 -13.34
CA ASN A 276 19.73 -4.27 -12.42
C ASN A 276 20.96 -4.85 -11.72
N ASN A 277 20.83 -5.05 -10.42
CA ASN A 277 21.80 -5.66 -9.54
C ASN A 277 21.16 -6.85 -8.85
N SER A 278 21.69 -8.04 -9.03
CA SER A 278 21.21 -9.27 -8.39
C SER A 278 22.09 -9.63 -7.20
N PHE A 279 21.50 -9.79 -6.04
CA PHE A 279 22.17 -10.29 -4.84
C PHE A 279 21.67 -11.69 -4.53
N ASN A 280 22.61 -12.61 -4.33
CA ASN A 280 22.36 -14.00 -3.98
C ASN A 280 23.04 -14.31 -2.65
N VAL A 281 22.35 -15.03 -1.77
CA VAL A 281 22.90 -15.46 -0.49
C VAL A 281 22.89 -16.98 -0.35
N TYR A 282 23.93 -17.50 0.31
CA TYR A 282 24.18 -18.95 0.45
C TYR A 282 24.59 -19.26 1.89
N SER A 283 24.21 -20.45 2.37
CA SER A 283 24.48 -20.93 3.73
C SER A 283 25.75 -21.77 3.87
N GLN A 284 26.30 -22.30 2.77
CA GLN A 284 27.43 -23.23 2.85
C GLN A 284 28.58 -22.87 1.90
N LYS A 285 29.78 -23.07 2.43
CA LYS A 285 31.00 -23.21 1.65
C LYS A 285 31.18 -24.69 1.35
N ALA A 286 31.10 -25.10 0.07
CA ALA A 286 31.56 -26.42 -0.28
C ALA A 286 33.05 -26.52 -0.01
N GLU A 287 33.47 -27.51 0.76
CA GLU A 287 34.87 -27.86 0.88
C GLU A 287 35.43 -28.24 -0.51
N ASN A 288 36.44 -27.50 -0.95
CA ASN A 288 37.32 -27.76 -2.10
C ASN A 288 36.82 -27.51 -3.53
N ASN A 289 35.67 -26.99 -3.78
CA ASN A 289 35.30 -26.30 -5.04
C ASN A 289 33.94 -25.64 -4.82
N PHE A 290 33.76 -24.42 -5.31
CA PHE A 290 32.45 -23.74 -5.30
C PHE A 290 31.45 -24.56 -6.14
N SER A 291 30.99 -25.67 -5.63
CA SER A 291 29.76 -26.31 -6.10
C SER A 291 28.62 -25.45 -5.57
N ILE A 292 28.31 -24.41 -6.32
CA ILE A 292 27.18 -23.52 -6.08
C ILE A 292 25.92 -24.35 -6.30
N THR A 293 25.43 -24.97 -5.26
CA THR A 293 24.01 -25.34 -5.19
C THR A 293 23.21 -24.03 -5.26
N TYR A 294 22.06 -24.04 -5.91
CA TYR A 294 21.22 -22.87 -6.15
C TYR A 294 21.17 -21.89 -4.99
N PRO A 295 21.14 -20.56 -5.26
CA PRO A 295 21.05 -19.57 -4.19
C PRO A 295 19.82 -19.82 -3.35
N THR A 296 19.98 -19.77 -2.04
CA THR A 296 18.87 -19.98 -1.11
C THR A 296 17.86 -18.84 -1.16
N GLN A 297 18.34 -17.64 -1.46
CA GLN A 297 17.49 -16.49 -1.81
C GLN A 297 18.22 -15.54 -2.76
N SER A 298 17.44 -14.95 -3.67
CA SER A 298 17.87 -13.91 -4.60
C SER A 298 17.01 -12.68 -4.45
N VAL A 299 17.62 -11.50 -4.50
CA VAL A 299 16.96 -10.20 -4.56
C VAL A 299 17.56 -9.43 -5.73
N THR A 300 16.72 -8.90 -6.58
CA THR A 300 17.13 -8.00 -7.66
C THR A 300 16.68 -6.57 -7.31
N VAL A 301 17.62 -5.63 -7.39
CA VAL A 301 17.36 -4.21 -7.19
C VAL A 301 17.86 -3.41 -8.39
N LYS A 302 17.32 -2.21 -8.60
CA LYS A 302 17.70 -1.35 -9.72
C LYS A 302 18.37 -0.08 -9.23
N TYR A 303 19.59 0.17 -9.69
CA TYR A 303 20.25 1.46 -9.49
C TYR A 303 19.98 2.37 -10.68
N ILE A 304 19.39 3.52 -10.39
CA ILE A 304 19.07 4.57 -11.35
C ILE A 304 20.05 5.72 -11.13
N LYS A 305 21.01 5.89 -12.04
CA LYS A 305 22.08 6.87 -11.91
C LYS A 305 21.56 8.31 -11.86
N SER A 306 20.46 8.59 -12.55
CA SER A 306 19.80 9.90 -12.53
C SER A 306 18.31 9.73 -12.74
N GLY A 307 17.52 10.34 -11.86
CA GLY A 307 16.08 10.23 -11.88
C GLY A 307 15.39 11.24 -10.96
N LEU A 308 14.08 11.30 -11.06
CA LEU A 308 13.21 12.11 -10.22
C LEU A 308 12.32 11.21 -9.37
N MET A 309 12.38 11.38 -8.08
CA MET A 309 11.43 10.78 -7.14
C MET A 309 10.29 11.75 -6.87
N VAL A 310 9.06 11.27 -6.86
CA VAL A 310 7.88 12.09 -6.57
C VAL A 310 7.09 11.45 -5.43
N LEU A 311 6.99 12.15 -4.31
CA LEU A 311 6.19 11.73 -3.17
C LEU A 311 4.78 12.28 -3.31
N ASN A 312 3.80 11.45 -3.00
CA ASN A 312 2.40 11.83 -3.01
C ASN A 312 1.77 11.64 -1.63
N TYR A 313 1.25 12.74 -1.10
CA TYR A 313 0.48 12.80 0.13
C TYR A 313 -0.97 13.16 -0.18
N HIS A 314 -1.88 12.87 0.74
CA HIS A 314 -3.27 13.27 0.63
C HIS A 314 -3.68 14.10 1.86
N ASN A 315 -3.99 13.44 2.95
CA ASN A 315 -4.46 14.08 4.16
C ASN A 315 -3.33 14.24 5.18
N ILE A 316 -3.09 15.46 5.66
CA ILE A 316 -2.10 15.73 6.71
C ILE A 316 -2.83 16.15 7.98
N THR A 317 -3.21 15.16 8.80
CA THR A 317 -3.97 15.39 10.03
C THR A 317 -3.61 14.36 11.09
N SER A 318 -3.77 14.71 12.36
CA SER A 318 -3.63 13.78 13.49
C SER A 318 -4.86 12.90 13.69
N GLU A 319 -5.97 13.19 13.02
CA GLU A 319 -7.17 12.36 13.05
C GLU A 319 -6.96 11.13 12.17
N ASP A 320 -7.40 9.96 12.62
CA ASP A 320 -7.35 8.73 11.80
C ASP A 320 -8.54 8.69 10.84
N VAL A 321 -8.35 9.29 9.67
CA VAL A 321 -9.37 9.42 8.62
C VAL A 321 -9.13 8.48 7.42
N GLY A 322 -8.32 7.44 7.60
CA GLY A 322 -8.09 6.42 6.58
C GLY A 322 -6.63 6.15 6.24
N LEU A 323 -6.41 5.29 5.26
CA LEU A 323 -5.07 4.78 4.89
C LEU A 323 -4.14 5.89 4.40
N PHE A 324 -4.63 6.80 3.56
CA PHE A 324 -3.83 7.88 2.95
C PHE A 324 -3.68 9.10 3.89
N ASN A 325 -3.68 8.85 5.18
CA ASN A 325 -3.47 9.84 6.21
C ASN A 325 -2.01 9.84 6.66
N ARG A 326 -1.48 11.04 6.88
CA ARG A 326 -0.17 11.25 7.49
C ARG A 326 -0.30 12.28 8.59
N SER A 327 0.15 12.00 9.80
CA SER A 327 0.09 13.02 10.85
C SER A 327 1.08 14.16 10.55
N PRO A 328 0.83 15.38 11.04
CA PRO A 328 1.79 16.49 10.92
C PRO A 328 3.17 16.16 11.50
N VAL A 329 3.22 15.30 12.52
CA VAL A 329 4.48 14.82 13.11
C VAL A 329 5.23 13.92 12.11
N GLN A 330 4.56 12.91 11.57
CA GLN A 330 5.15 12.03 10.56
C GLN A 330 5.58 12.81 9.30
N PHE A 331 4.78 13.76 8.84
CA PHE A 331 5.15 14.59 7.69
C PHE A 331 6.42 15.41 7.98
N ARG A 332 6.55 15.95 9.19
CA ARG A 332 7.78 16.65 9.62
C ARG A 332 8.99 15.70 9.72
N GLU A 333 8.80 14.50 10.20
CA GLU A 333 9.83 13.45 10.23
C GLU A 333 10.28 13.09 8.81
N ASP A 334 9.36 12.95 7.87
CA ASP A 334 9.67 12.73 6.46
C ASP A 334 10.57 13.83 5.89
N LEU A 335 10.22 15.11 6.11
CA LEU A 335 11.02 16.24 5.62
C LEU A 335 12.41 16.31 6.29
N ASN A 336 12.49 16.03 7.59
CA ASN A 336 13.77 15.93 8.30
C ASN A 336 14.64 14.81 7.73
N TYR A 337 14.05 13.64 7.45
CA TYR A 337 14.75 12.54 6.82
C TYR A 337 15.31 12.94 5.46
N LEU A 338 14.48 13.53 4.57
CA LEU A 338 14.92 14.02 3.27
C LEU A 338 16.11 14.98 3.39
N LYS A 339 16.01 15.96 4.29
CA LYS A 339 17.07 16.95 4.55
C LYS A 339 18.35 16.28 5.06
N SER A 340 18.24 15.33 5.99
CA SER A 340 19.38 14.62 6.57
C SER A 340 20.13 13.75 5.55
N LYS A 341 19.42 13.25 4.53
CA LYS A 341 19.98 12.40 3.46
C LYS A 341 20.43 13.18 2.24
N GLY A 342 20.32 14.52 2.26
CA GLY A 342 20.76 15.41 1.18
C GLY A 342 19.90 15.32 -0.08
N TYR A 343 18.61 14.99 0.07
CA TYR A 343 17.67 15.08 -1.06
C TYR A 343 17.39 16.54 -1.39
N ALA A 344 17.46 16.88 -2.68
CA ALA A 344 17.11 18.19 -3.18
C ALA A 344 15.63 18.21 -3.58
N THR A 345 14.83 19.01 -2.86
CA THR A 345 13.44 19.25 -3.25
C THR A 345 13.39 20.13 -4.51
N ILE A 346 12.56 19.74 -5.47
CA ILE A 346 12.40 20.43 -6.73
C ILE A 346 11.19 21.35 -6.65
N SER A 347 11.44 22.64 -6.87
CA SER A 347 10.34 23.57 -6.99
C SER A 347 9.57 23.36 -8.31
N PRO A 348 8.27 23.70 -8.36
CA PRO A 348 7.49 23.66 -9.59
C PRO A 348 8.13 24.47 -10.73
N ALA A 349 8.72 25.62 -10.42
CA ALA A 349 9.41 26.46 -11.40
C ALA A 349 10.67 25.78 -11.98
N LEU A 350 11.47 25.12 -11.14
CA LEU A 350 12.62 24.34 -11.59
C LEU A 350 12.17 23.16 -12.47
N PHE A 351 11.10 22.48 -12.09
CA PHE A 351 10.57 21.37 -12.88
C PHE A 351 10.09 21.82 -14.27
N ILE A 352 9.38 22.96 -14.36
CA ILE A 352 9.00 23.55 -15.65
C ILE A 352 10.25 23.87 -16.48
N SER A 353 11.24 24.53 -15.89
CA SER A 353 12.49 24.86 -16.58
C SER A 353 13.24 23.62 -17.07
N PHE A 354 13.20 22.54 -16.31
CA PHE A 354 13.76 21.25 -16.70
C PHE A 354 12.99 20.65 -17.90
N LEU A 355 11.65 20.61 -17.86
CA LEU A 355 10.82 20.12 -18.96
C LEU A 355 11.01 20.92 -20.26
N GLU A 356 11.36 22.20 -20.14
CA GLU A 356 11.68 23.08 -21.27
C GLU A 356 13.14 22.97 -21.74
N GLY A 357 13.94 22.10 -21.12
CA GLY A 357 15.37 21.94 -21.45
C GLY A 357 16.27 23.10 -21.01
N LYS A 358 15.76 24.00 -20.15
CA LYS A 358 16.46 25.20 -19.66
C LYS A 358 17.25 24.97 -18.37
N ALA A 359 16.99 23.88 -17.66
CA ALA A 359 17.64 23.51 -16.40
C ALA A 359 17.94 22.03 -16.34
N LYS A 360 18.84 21.64 -15.43
CA LYS A 360 19.08 20.24 -15.04
C LYS A 360 18.50 20.01 -13.66
N LEU A 361 18.02 18.81 -13.41
CA LEU A 361 17.65 18.40 -12.06
C LEU A 361 18.91 18.11 -11.23
N PRO A 362 18.93 18.47 -9.94
CA PRO A 362 19.97 18.05 -9.02
C PRO A 362 20.03 16.52 -8.88
N ASP A 363 21.18 16.01 -8.46
CA ASP A 363 21.27 14.63 -7.99
C ASP A 363 20.34 14.42 -6.77
N LYS A 364 19.79 13.21 -6.63
CA LYS A 364 18.80 12.91 -5.59
C LYS A 364 17.62 13.87 -5.57
N SER A 365 17.09 14.19 -6.75
CA SER A 365 15.92 15.07 -6.91
C SER A 365 14.66 14.44 -6.37
N ILE A 366 13.91 15.19 -5.59
CA ILE A 366 12.60 14.78 -5.05
C ILE A 366 11.57 15.90 -5.23
N MET A 367 10.34 15.52 -5.58
CA MET A 367 9.21 16.43 -5.66
C MET A 367 8.14 15.99 -4.65
N ILE A 368 7.56 16.97 -3.97
CA ILE A 368 6.47 16.75 -3.00
C ILE A 368 5.16 17.13 -3.68
N THR A 369 4.18 16.22 -3.62
CA THR A 369 2.84 16.45 -4.20
C THR A 369 1.74 16.10 -3.19
N PHE A 370 0.60 16.77 -3.35
CA PHE A 370 -0.61 16.50 -2.58
C PHE A 370 -1.79 16.40 -3.53
N ASP A 371 -2.73 15.50 -3.25
CA ASP A 371 -3.95 15.32 -4.05
C ASP A 371 -5.22 15.75 -3.29
N ASP A 372 -6.36 15.72 -3.97
CA ASP A 372 -7.74 15.88 -3.52
C ASP A 372 -8.19 17.30 -3.15
N GLY A 373 -7.32 18.23 -2.84
CA GLY A 373 -7.72 19.57 -2.40
C GLY A 373 -8.19 19.64 -0.95
N LEU A 374 -7.68 18.78 -0.05
CA LEU A 374 -8.07 18.72 1.35
C LEU A 374 -7.55 19.91 2.14
N VAL A 375 -8.38 20.49 3.02
CA VAL A 375 -8.03 21.65 3.85
C VAL A 375 -6.91 21.37 4.86
N SER A 376 -6.67 20.09 5.19
CA SER A 376 -5.57 19.69 6.07
C SER A 376 -4.20 20.01 5.47
N VAL A 377 -4.07 20.01 4.15
CA VAL A 377 -2.85 20.42 3.44
C VAL A 377 -2.55 21.90 3.73
N TYR A 378 -3.55 22.78 3.64
CA TYR A 378 -3.40 24.19 4.00
C TYR A 378 -3.09 24.40 5.49
N LYS A 379 -3.88 23.75 6.35
CA LYS A 379 -3.75 23.91 7.80
C LYS A 379 -2.44 23.43 8.38
N ASN A 380 -1.88 22.34 7.83
CA ASN A 380 -0.73 21.63 8.37
C ASN A 380 0.45 21.58 7.40
N ALA A 381 0.32 20.90 6.24
CA ALA A 381 1.45 20.67 5.34
C ALA A 381 2.07 21.98 4.82
N TYR A 382 1.26 22.93 4.39
CA TYR A 382 1.70 24.23 3.89
C TYR A 382 2.58 24.98 4.90
N LYS A 383 2.18 24.98 6.18
CA LYS A 383 2.96 25.62 7.25
C LYS A 383 4.29 24.94 7.48
N ILE A 384 4.28 23.61 7.50
CA ILE A 384 5.50 22.81 7.67
C ILE A 384 6.45 22.99 6.47
N LEU A 385 5.95 23.00 5.24
CA LEU A 385 6.76 23.26 4.06
C LEU A 385 7.43 24.65 4.11
N LYS A 386 6.72 25.68 4.59
CA LYS A 386 7.30 27.02 4.80
C LYS A 386 8.45 27.01 5.79
N GLU A 387 8.32 26.28 6.91
CA GLU A 387 9.38 26.17 7.92
C GLU A 387 10.63 25.48 7.36
N PHE A 388 10.46 24.52 6.44
CA PHE A 388 11.56 23.79 5.82
C PHE A 388 12.12 24.50 4.57
N GLU A 389 11.50 25.58 4.12
CA GLU A 389 11.78 26.27 2.85
C GLU A 389 11.60 25.33 1.64
N TYR A 390 10.67 24.39 1.74
CA TYR A 390 10.32 23.44 0.70
C TYR A 390 9.09 23.89 -0.07
N SER A 391 8.98 23.41 -1.30
CA SER A 391 7.82 23.66 -2.15
C SER A 391 7.32 22.38 -2.81
N GLY A 392 6.10 22.42 -3.33
CA GLY A 392 5.48 21.25 -3.97
C GLY A 392 4.33 21.60 -4.90
N LEU A 393 3.64 20.57 -5.38
CA LEU A 393 2.42 20.66 -6.18
C LEU A 393 1.21 20.28 -5.34
N PHE A 394 0.12 21.00 -5.51
CA PHE A 394 -1.15 20.66 -4.88
C PHE A 394 -2.23 20.51 -5.96
N PHE A 395 -2.63 19.28 -6.20
CA PHE A 395 -3.63 18.92 -7.19
C PHE A 395 -5.01 18.92 -6.56
N VAL A 396 -5.89 19.79 -7.05
CA VAL A 396 -7.21 20.00 -6.45
C VAL A 396 -8.33 19.52 -7.38
N ILE A 397 -9.34 18.87 -6.79
CA ILE A 397 -10.59 18.55 -7.47
C ILE A 397 -11.43 19.83 -7.51
N VAL A 398 -11.53 20.44 -8.69
CA VAL A 398 -12.02 21.81 -8.83
C VAL A 398 -13.47 21.98 -8.37
N SER A 399 -14.33 21.01 -8.61
CA SER A 399 -15.73 21.02 -8.18
C SER A 399 -15.92 20.93 -6.67
N ARG A 400 -14.86 20.58 -5.92
CA ARG A 400 -14.91 20.46 -4.46
C ARG A 400 -14.37 21.69 -3.73
N ILE A 401 -13.81 22.67 -4.44
CA ILE A 401 -13.29 23.90 -3.84
C ILE A 401 -14.44 24.65 -3.15
N GLY A 402 -14.32 24.85 -1.83
CA GLY A 402 -15.33 25.52 -1.01
C GLY A 402 -16.63 24.71 -0.80
N LEU A 403 -16.70 23.45 -1.23
CA LEU A 403 -17.91 22.63 -1.12
C LEU A 403 -18.24 22.27 0.33
N SER A 404 -17.24 22.04 1.14
CA SER A 404 -17.38 21.72 2.57
C SER A 404 -16.14 22.19 3.36
N LYS A 405 -16.20 22.07 4.68
CA LYS A 405 -15.05 22.39 5.58
C LYS A 405 -13.87 21.42 5.42
N GLU A 406 -14.04 20.33 4.69
CA GLU A 406 -12.98 19.34 4.42
C GLU A 406 -12.07 19.78 3.27
N TYR A 407 -12.59 20.61 2.36
CA TYR A 407 -11.85 21.08 1.19
C TYR A 407 -11.39 22.52 1.37
N VAL A 408 -10.31 22.86 0.65
CA VAL A 408 -9.83 24.24 0.56
C VAL A 408 -10.84 25.10 -0.19
N ASP A 409 -10.89 26.40 0.15
CA ASP A 409 -11.58 27.42 -0.61
C ASP A 409 -10.61 28.22 -1.47
N TRP A 410 -11.13 29.20 -2.21
CA TRP A 410 -10.33 30.03 -3.10
C TRP A 410 -9.33 30.91 -2.36
N GLU A 411 -9.64 31.39 -1.17
CA GLU A 411 -8.74 32.23 -0.36
C GLU A 411 -7.50 31.43 0.04
N HIS A 412 -7.69 30.20 0.52
CA HIS A 412 -6.60 29.28 0.83
C HIS A 412 -5.71 29.00 -0.39
N LEU A 413 -6.32 28.75 -1.55
CA LEU A 413 -5.58 28.46 -2.78
C LEU A 413 -4.77 29.67 -3.27
N ILE A 414 -5.36 30.88 -3.22
CA ILE A 414 -4.68 32.13 -3.60
C ILE A 414 -3.50 32.40 -2.67
N GLU A 415 -3.65 32.19 -1.36
CA GLU A 415 -2.55 32.37 -0.41
C GLU A 415 -1.40 31.41 -0.70
N MET A 416 -1.69 30.10 -0.82
CA MET A 416 -0.69 29.08 -1.08
C MET A 416 0.05 29.34 -2.41
N GLN A 417 -0.69 29.67 -3.48
CA GLN A 417 -0.11 30.00 -4.79
C GLN A 417 0.77 31.25 -4.74
N SER A 418 0.31 32.31 -4.08
CA SER A 418 1.03 33.58 -3.98
C SER A 418 2.31 33.47 -3.17
N SER A 419 2.33 32.59 -2.18
CA SER A 419 3.52 32.28 -1.37
C SER A 419 4.61 31.53 -2.12
N ARG A 420 4.30 30.93 -3.28
CA ARG A 420 5.17 30.03 -4.07
C ARG A 420 5.60 28.74 -3.34
N VAL A 421 5.01 28.42 -2.22
CA VAL A 421 5.25 27.17 -1.49
C VAL A 421 4.54 26.01 -2.18
N LEU A 422 3.28 26.22 -2.55
CA LEU A 422 2.50 25.22 -3.30
C LEU A 422 2.02 25.80 -4.63
N SER A 423 2.34 25.14 -5.74
CA SER A 423 1.71 25.42 -7.03
C SER A 423 0.41 24.62 -7.13
N ILE A 424 -0.67 25.35 -7.34
CA ILE A 424 -2.00 24.73 -7.44
C ILE A 424 -2.22 24.21 -8.86
N GLU A 425 -2.52 22.92 -8.99
CA GLU A 425 -2.62 22.22 -10.26
C GLU A 425 -3.92 21.38 -10.31
N SER A 426 -4.24 20.79 -11.47
CA SER A 426 -5.51 20.11 -11.69
C SER A 426 -5.51 18.66 -11.18
N HIS A 427 -6.57 18.30 -10.43
CA HIS A 427 -6.97 16.91 -10.16
C HIS A 427 -8.33 16.61 -10.79
N THR A 428 -8.56 17.06 -12.02
CA THR A 428 -9.82 17.08 -12.76
C THR A 428 -10.83 18.11 -12.24
N PHE A 429 -11.87 18.39 -13.02
CA PHE A 429 -12.98 19.20 -12.53
C PHE A 429 -13.86 18.38 -11.57
N ASN A 430 -14.40 17.24 -12.05
CA ASN A 430 -15.32 16.39 -11.27
C ASN A 430 -15.23 14.90 -11.63
N SER A 431 -14.14 14.44 -12.25
CA SER A 431 -13.99 13.02 -12.63
C SER A 431 -13.34 12.15 -11.57
N HIS A 432 -13.36 12.59 -10.30
CA HIS A 432 -12.81 11.83 -9.17
C HIS A 432 -13.88 10.93 -8.53
N TYR A 433 -14.35 9.93 -9.29
CA TYR A 433 -15.27 8.90 -8.79
C TYR A 433 -15.04 7.58 -9.54
N MET A 434 -15.47 6.50 -8.92
CA MET A 434 -15.46 5.17 -9.51
C MET A 434 -16.81 4.84 -10.14
N VAL A 435 -16.79 4.09 -11.23
CA VAL A 435 -17.97 3.61 -11.94
C VAL A 435 -18.03 2.10 -11.80
N SER A 436 -19.14 1.58 -11.35
CA SER A 436 -19.37 0.14 -11.24
C SER A 436 -19.99 -0.39 -12.53
N GLU A 437 -19.35 -1.39 -13.13
CA GLU A 437 -19.82 -2.14 -14.27
C GLU A 437 -19.91 -3.64 -13.92
N LYS A 438 -20.51 -4.44 -14.81
CA LYS A 438 -20.59 -5.91 -14.62
C LYS A 438 -19.22 -6.59 -14.47
N GLU A 439 -18.16 -5.96 -14.99
CA GLU A 439 -16.79 -6.49 -15.03
C GLU A 439 -15.88 -5.89 -13.97
N GLY A 440 -16.40 -5.06 -13.04
CA GLY A 440 -15.64 -4.44 -11.96
C GLY A 440 -15.87 -2.94 -11.81
N THR A 441 -15.06 -2.31 -10.95
CA THR A 441 -15.13 -0.89 -10.66
C THR A 441 -13.96 -0.17 -11.34
N HIS A 442 -14.24 0.87 -12.12
CA HIS A 442 -13.27 1.59 -12.94
C HIS A 442 -13.31 3.10 -12.66
N ALA A 443 -12.17 3.77 -12.78
CA ALA A 443 -12.11 5.22 -12.65
C ALA A 443 -12.88 5.91 -13.79
N ALA A 444 -13.78 6.84 -13.47
CA ALA A 444 -14.60 7.54 -14.45
C ALA A 444 -13.78 8.29 -15.50
N LEU A 445 -12.60 8.81 -15.13
CA LEU A 445 -11.73 9.53 -16.07
C LEU A 445 -11.21 8.61 -17.20
N THR A 446 -10.98 7.33 -16.92
CA THR A 446 -10.34 6.39 -17.86
C THR A 446 -11.30 5.35 -18.44
N SER A 447 -12.58 5.42 -18.08
CA SER A 447 -13.59 4.46 -18.50
C SER A 447 -14.81 5.15 -19.05
N ARG A 448 -15.54 4.44 -19.92
CA ARG A 448 -16.87 4.84 -20.39
C ARG A 448 -17.85 4.68 -19.24
N ILE A 449 -18.74 5.63 -19.03
CA ILE A 449 -19.70 5.60 -17.92
C ILE A 449 -21.09 5.11 -18.38
N PRO A 450 -21.86 4.47 -17.48
CA PRO A 450 -23.24 4.13 -17.75
C PRO A 450 -24.09 5.40 -17.90
N LEU A 451 -24.93 5.41 -18.93
CA LEU A 451 -25.94 6.44 -19.16
C LEU A 451 -27.26 6.07 -18.43
N PRO A 452 -28.18 7.06 -18.20
CA PRO A 452 -29.45 6.80 -17.54
C PRO A 452 -30.32 5.73 -18.21
N ASN A 453 -30.10 5.46 -19.50
CA ASN A 453 -30.79 4.43 -20.26
C ASN A 453 -30.18 3.03 -20.14
N GLY A 454 -29.20 2.85 -19.24
CA GLY A 454 -28.51 1.59 -19.00
C GLY A 454 -27.47 1.18 -20.05
N LYS A 455 -27.20 2.01 -21.05
CA LYS A 455 -26.12 1.79 -22.02
C LYS A 455 -24.87 2.52 -21.59
N LEU A 456 -23.69 1.99 -21.96
CA LEU A 456 -22.45 2.74 -21.84
C LEU A 456 -22.43 3.92 -22.82
N GLU A 457 -21.84 5.04 -22.43
CA GLU A 457 -21.54 6.15 -23.35
C GLU A 457 -20.73 5.62 -24.54
N ASN A 458 -20.92 6.18 -25.72
CA ASN A 458 -20.09 5.82 -26.87
C ASN A 458 -18.67 6.39 -26.71
N TYR A 459 -17.76 6.00 -27.60
CA TYR A 459 -16.35 6.38 -27.46
C TYR A 459 -16.12 7.88 -27.65
N ASP A 460 -16.85 8.51 -28.53
CA ASP A 460 -16.74 9.96 -28.79
C ASP A 460 -17.33 10.77 -27.62
N ASP A 461 -18.44 10.33 -27.05
CA ASP A 461 -19.02 10.94 -25.84
C ASP A 461 -18.04 10.84 -24.65
N TYR A 462 -17.39 9.68 -24.46
CA TYR A 462 -16.34 9.50 -23.48
C TYR A 462 -15.20 10.51 -23.66
N LYS A 463 -14.64 10.62 -24.87
CA LYS A 463 -13.57 11.57 -25.18
C LYS A 463 -14.01 13.01 -24.96
N ASN A 464 -15.21 13.36 -25.38
CA ASN A 464 -15.78 14.70 -25.18
C ASN A 464 -15.98 15.01 -23.71
N ARG A 465 -16.45 14.06 -22.92
CA ARG A 465 -16.61 14.22 -21.47
C ARG A 465 -15.26 14.46 -20.79
N VAL A 466 -14.26 13.65 -21.10
CA VAL A 466 -12.91 13.80 -20.54
C VAL A 466 -12.30 15.14 -20.97
N TYR A 467 -12.40 15.50 -22.25
CA TYR A 467 -11.91 16.78 -22.76
C TYR A 467 -12.55 17.97 -22.04
N ASN A 468 -13.87 17.97 -21.90
CA ASN A 468 -14.59 19.07 -21.26
C ASN A 468 -14.28 19.17 -19.76
N ASP A 469 -14.15 18.05 -19.06
CA ASP A 469 -13.78 18.02 -17.64
C ASP A 469 -12.39 18.60 -17.42
N LEU A 470 -11.39 18.12 -18.16
CA LEU A 470 -10.00 18.59 -18.04
C LEU A 470 -9.84 20.04 -18.48
N LYS A 471 -10.52 20.46 -19.57
CA LYS A 471 -10.54 21.84 -20.02
C LYS A 471 -11.14 22.76 -18.99
N LEU A 472 -12.32 22.41 -18.46
CA LEU A 472 -13.01 23.22 -17.45
C LEU A 472 -12.18 23.33 -16.18
N SER A 473 -11.54 22.24 -15.72
CA SER A 473 -10.67 22.28 -14.56
C SER A 473 -9.54 23.29 -14.71
N LYS A 474 -8.90 23.27 -15.88
CA LYS A 474 -7.79 24.16 -16.22
C LYS A 474 -8.26 25.62 -16.31
N GLU A 475 -9.31 25.90 -17.04
CA GLU A 475 -9.85 27.25 -17.24
C GLU A 475 -10.29 27.91 -15.93
N VAL A 476 -10.98 27.15 -15.06
CA VAL A 476 -11.45 27.65 -13.76
C VAL A 476 -10.27 27.99 -12.84
N LEU A 477 -9.29 27.10 -12.76
CA LEU A 477 -8.09 27.36 -11.95
C LEU A 477 -7.26 28.52 -12.48
N GLU A 478 -7.02 28.57 -13.81
CA GLU A 478 -6.25 29.65 -14.44
C GLU A 478 -6.89 31.02 -14.23
N LYS A 479 -8.24 31.10 -14.37
CA LYS A 479 -9.00 32.33 -14.17
C LYS A 479 -8.92 32.84 -12.73
N ASN A 480 -9.10 31.96 -11.74
CA ASN A 480 -9.18 32.38 -10.34
C ASN A 480 -7.80 32.62 -9.72
N LEU A 481 -6.76 31.92 -10.19
CA LEU A 481 -5.41 32.01 -9.62
C LEU A 481 -4.48 32.92 -10.44
N ASN A 482 -4.95 33.41 -11.58
CA ASN A 482 -4.16 34.24 -12.51
C ASN A 482 -2.79 33.61 -12.85
N LYS A 483 -2.77 32.29 -13.12
CA LYS A 483 -1.57 31.54 -13.49
C LYS A 483 -1.88 30.50 -14.55
N LYS A 484 -0.86 29.94 -15.21
CA LYS A 484 -1.03 28.77 -16.05
C LYS A 484 -1.07 27.49 -15.21
N VAL A 485 -2.05 26.64 -15.46
CA VAL A 485 -2.13 25.27 -14.93
C VAL A 485 -1.40 24.35 -15.92
N GLN A 486 -0.34 23.70 -15.44
CA GLN A 486 0.59 23.00 -16.32
C GLN A 486 0.63 21.49 -16.06
N PHE A 487 0.09 21.03 -14.94
CA PHE A 487 0.18 19.65 -14.53
C PHE A 487 -1.22 19.07 -14.20
N LEU A 488 -1.39 17.79 -14.53
CA LEU A 488 -2.57 17.01 -14.18
C LEU A 488 -2.14 15.83 -13.31
N SER A 489 -2.77 15.66 -12.15
CA SER A 489 -2.78 14.39 -11.43
C SER A 489 -4.05 13.63 -11.80
N VAL A 490 -3.90 12.37 -12.20
CA VAL A 490 -5.06 11.54 -12.56
C VAL A 490 -5.65 10.85 -11.34
N PRO A 491 -6.97 10.93 -11.13
CA PRO A 491 -7.64 10.20 -10.07
C PRO A 491 -7.33 8.70 -10.11
N PHE A 492 -7.11 8.10 -8.93
CA PHE A 492 -6.76 6.68 -8.76
C PHE A 492 -5.47 6.24 -9.48
N GLY A 493 -4.72 7.20 -10.01
CA GLY A 493 -3.35 7.02 -10.46
C GLY A 493 -3.14 6.39 -11.84
N ASN A 494 -4.16 6.12 -12.62
CA ASN A 494 -4.03 5.56 -13.96
C ASN A 494 -4.50 6.52 -15.04
N ALA A 495 -3.64 6.77 -16.06
CA ALA A 495 -4.00 7.47 -17.29
C ALA A 495 -3.96 6.50 -18.47
N ASN A 496 -5.07 6.39 -19.18
CA ASN A 496 -5.10 5.70 -20.47
C ASN A 496 -4.55 6.60 -21.59
N LYS A 497 -4.54 6.08 -22.81
CA LYS A 497 -4.01 6.79 -23.98
C LYS A 497 -4.82 8.08 -24.25
N GLU A 498 -6.13 8.02 -24.15
CA GLU A 498 -7.05 9.12 -24.42
C GLU A 498 -6.83 10.29 -23.46
N VAL A 499 -6.70 10.00 -22.16
CA VAL A 499 -6.40 11.03 -21.14
C VAL A 499 -5.07 11.72 -21.42
N ARG A 500 -4.05 10.97 -21.82
CA ARG A 500 -2.73 11.53 -22.16
C ARG A 500 -2.78 12.43 -23.39
N GLU A 501 -3.44 11.99 -24.48
CA GLU A 501 -3.63 12.75 -25.70
C GLU A 501 -4.41 14.05 -25.46
N ILE A 502 -5.54 13.96 -24.76
CA ILE A 502 -6.37 15.11 -24.39
C ILE A 502 -5.59 16.09 -23.49
N SER A 503 -4.83 15.57 -22.52
CA SER A 503 -3.98 16.41 -21.67
C SER A 503 -2.95 17.20 -22.47
N SER A 504 -2.32 16.54 -23.46
CA SER A 504 -1.36 17.18 -24.36
C SER A 504 -2.05 18.26 -25.24
N GLU A 505 -3.21 17.97 -25.81
CA GLU A 505 -3.99 18.90 -26.61
C GLU A 505 -4.39 20.15 -25.81
N LEU A 506 -4.78 19.98 -24.55
CA LEU A 506 -5.14 21.07 -23.62
C LEU A 506 -3.93 21.84 -23.11
N GLY A 507 -2.70 21.43 -23.46
CA GLY A 507 -1.45 22.13 -23.14
C GLY A 507 -0.95 21.89 -21.71
N PHE A 508 -1.33 20.78 -21.06
CA PHE A 508 -0.62 20.29 -19.90
C PHE A 508 0.81 19.90 -20.30
N LYS A 509 1.75 19.98 -19.37
CA LYS A 509 3.17 19.64 -19.57
C LYS A 509 3.55 18.27 -19.04
N ALA A 510 2.82 17.80 -18.04
CA ALA A 510 3.00 16.46 -17.48
C ALA A 510 1.72 15.92 -16.84
N VAL A 511 1.62 14.59 -16.83
CA VAL A 511 0.55 13.84 -16.16
C VAL A 511 1.18 12.97 -15.06
N PHE A 512 0.67 13.11 -13.85
CA PHE A 512 1.11 12.40 -12.66
C PHE A 512 0.20 11.20 -12.38
N SER A 513 0.82 10.03 -12.20
CA SER A 513 0.15 8.74 -11.92
C SER A 513 0.54 8.22 -10.53
N SER A 514 0.13 7.00 -10.16
CA SER A 514 0.45 6.38 -8.87
C SER A 514 1.27 5.08 -9.01
N GLY A 515 2.01 4.90 -10.08
CA GLY A 515 2.71 3.63 -10.37
C GLY A 515 3.88 3.26 -9.44
N GLY A 516 4.22 4.11 -8.47
CA GLY A 516 5.39 3.91 -7.58
C GLY A 516 6.74 4.01 -8.30
N GLY A 517 7.84 4.00 -7.53
CA GLY A 517 9.20 3.97 -8.06
C GLY A 517 9.78 5.31 -8.50
N ILE A 518 10.95 5.24 -9.11
CA ILE A 518 11.74 6.38 -9.56
C ILE A 518 11.44 6.65 -11.05
N ASN A 519 11.33 7.92 -11.39
CA ASN A 519 11.23 8.34 -12.79
C ASN A 519 12.63 8.53 -13.36
N GLU A 520 13.06 7.65 -14.26
CA GLU A 520 14.36 7.72 -14.93
C GLU A 520 14.41 8.89 -15.92
N LEU A 521 15.59 9.42 -16.15
CA LEU A 521 15.80 10.43 -17.17
C LEU A 521 16.20 9.80 -18.51
N PRO A 522 15.64 10.25 -19.65
CA PRO A 522 14.65 11.33 -19.80
C PRO A 522 13.27 10.94 -19.27
N LEU A 523 12.55 11.91 -18.68
CA LEU A 523 11.24 11.64 -18.07
C LEU A 523 10.19 11.24 -19.11
N GLU A 524 9.37 10.25 -18.75
CA GLU A 524 8.09 10.00 -19.41
C GLU A 524 7.02 10.95 -18.86
N THR A 525 6.97 12.18 -19.40
CA THR A 525 6.17 13.29 -18.86
C THR A 525 4.68 13.02 -18.80
N TRP A 526 4.16 12.09 -19.61
CA TRP A 526 2.75 11.67 -19.63
C TRP A 526 2.42 10.54 -18.66
N ASN A 527 3.40 10.15 -17.82
CA ASN A 527 3.25 9.09 -16.83
C ASN A 527 4.26 9.25 -15.69
N ILE A 528 4.27 10.42 -15.04
CA ILE A 528 5.14 10.65 -13.88
C ILE A 528 4.67 9.78 -12.72
N LYS A 529 5.46 8.77 -12.39
CA LYS A 529 5.22 7.84 -11.28
C LYS A 529 5.37 8.55 -9.94
N ARG A 530 4.51 8.22 -8.98
CA ARG A 530 4.57 8.77 -7.63
C ARG A 530 4.55 7.67 -6.58
N ILE A 531 5.29 7.87 -5.51
CA ILE A 531 5.27 7.04 -4.30
C ILE A 531 4.23 7.65 -3.37
N THR A 532 3.08 7.00 -3.24
CA THR A 532 2.01 7.45 -2.34
C THR A 532 2.32 6.98 -0.93
N LEU A 533 2.33 7.92 0.02
CA LEU A 533 2.59 7.63 1.43
C LEU A 533 1.27 7.42 2.19
N THR A 534 1.27 6.39 3.01
CA THR A 534 0.19 6.04 3.92
C THR A 534 0.60 6.31 5.37
N LYS A 535 -0.35 6.19 6.30
CA LYS A 535 -0.07 6.32 7.74
C LYS A 535 0.90 5.27 8.28
N ASP A 536 1.00 4.12 7.63
CA ASP A 536 1.79 2.98 8.08
C ASP A 536 3.19 2.93 7.47
N ASP A 537 3.45 3.77 6.45
CA ASP A 537 4.74 3.80 5.79
C ASP A 537 5.79 4.54 6.61
N LYS A 538 7.02 4.03 6.55
CA LYS A 538 8.21 4.79 6.92
C LYS A 538 8.88 5.25 5.64
N LEU A 539 9.11 6.56 5.52
CA LEU A 539 9.75 7.11 4.33
C LEU A 539 11.16 6.52 4.12
N GLU A 540 11.87 6.22 5.19
CA GLU A 540 13.18 5.57 5.14
C GLU A 540 13.17 4.18 4.48
N ASP A 541 12.04 3.45 4.54
CA ASP A 541 11.86 2.14 3.93
C ASP A 541 11.49 2.24 2.42
N LEU A 542 11.10 3.42 1.97
CA LEU A 542 10.67 3.68 0.60
C LEU A 542 11.75 4.40 -0.23
N LEU A 543 12.66 5.12 0.45
CA LEU A 543 13.76 5.88 -0.15
C LEU A 543 15.09 5.22 0.19
N PHE A 544 15.58 4.42 -0.68
CA PHE A 544 16.81 3.64 -0.49
C PHE A 544 18.07 4.37 -0.96
#